data_5e933a202d79790cff7521019ccec67d
#
_entry.id   5e933a202d79790cff7521019ccec67d
#
_cell.length_a   1.000
_cell.length_b   1.000
_cell.length_c   1.000
_cell.angle_alpha   90.00
_cell.angle_beta   90.00
_cell.angle_gamma   90.00
#
_symmetry.space_group_name_H-M   'P 1'
#
loop_
_entity.id
_entity.type
_entity.pdbx_description
1 polymer ?
#
loop_
_entity_poly.entity_id
_entity_poly.type
_entity_poly.pdbx_seq_one_letter_code
_entity_poly.pdbx_strand_id
1 'polypeptide(L)'
;VAEIIYTDLYIKKVEKFFKKHSDLSNQYEKTIELLELNPYHPSLRLHKLTGKLSGLYSISINITYRLSIEFIMQDDKIIPVDIGTHDEIYK
;
A
#
# COMPACT_ATOMS: atom_id res chain seq x y z
N VAL A 1 -10.06 -10.98 8.76
CA VAL A 1 -8.93 -10.95 7.84
C VAL A 1 -9.34 -10.24 6.56
N ALA A 2 -8.57 -9.22 6.15
CA ALA A 2 -8.87 -8.48 4.93
C ALA A 2 -8.40 -9.23 3.69
N GLU A 3 -9.14 -9.08 2.61
CA GLU A 3 -8.75 -9.61 1.30
C GLU A 3 -8.02 -8.53 0.52
N ILE A 4 -6.80 -8.82 0.06
CA ILE A 4 -6.04 -7.91 -0.79
C ILE A 4 -6.36 -8.24 -2.24
N ILE A 5 -6.82 -7.26 -3.00
CA ILE A 5 -7.16 -7.41 -4.41
C ILE A 5 -6.08 -6.76 -5.26
N TYR A 6 -5.39 -7.57 -6.04
CA TYR A 6 -4.30 -7.11 -6.90
C TYR A 6 -4.82 -6.86 -8.30
N THR A 7 -4.91 -5.58 -8.68
CA THR A 7 -5.29 -5.23 -10.06
C THR A 7 -4.09 -5.40 -10.99
N ASP A 8 -4.36 -5.62 -12.28
CA ASP A 8 -3.30 -5.72 -13.28
C ASP A 8 -2.43 -4.47 -13.32
N LEU A 9 -3.04 -3.31 -13.17
CA LEU A 9 -2.31 -2.04 -13.17
C LEU A 9 -1.36 -1.94 -11.97
N TYR A 10 -1.81 -2.34 -10.79
CA TYR A 10 -0.98 -2.34 -9.60
C TYR A 10 0.19 -3.33 -9.71
N ILE A 11 -0.09 -4.53 -10.22
CA ILE A 11 0.95 -5.55 -10.42
C ILE A 11 2.08 -5.00 -11.28
N LYS A 12 1.75 -4.31 -12.38
CA LYS A 12 2.76 -3.66 -13.23
C LYS A 12 3.58 -2.62 -12.48
N LYS A 13 2.95 -1.84 -11.64
CA LYS A 13 3.64 -0.83 -10.83
C LYS A 13 4.59 -1.45 -9.83
N VAL A 14 4.15 -2.53 -9.16
CA VAL A 14 4.97 -3.25 -8.20
C VAL A 14 6.18 -3.90 -8.88
N GLU A 15 5.97 -4.53 -10.01
CA GLU A 15 7.05 -5.14 -10.78
C GLU A 15 8.11 -4.09 -11.15
N LYS A 16 7.69 -2.94 -11.63
CA LYS A 16 8.58 -1.83 -11.96
C LYS A 16 9.33 -1.33 -10.72
N PHE A 17 8.62 -1.21 -9.60
CA PHE A 17 9.22 -0.78 -8.34
C PHE A 17 10.32 -1.73 -7.89
N PHE A 18 10.08 -3.04 -7.92
CA PHE A 18 11.05 -4.02 -7.45
C PHE A 18 12.24 -4.22 -8.39
N LYS A 19 12.16 -3.77 -9.63
CA LYS A 19 13.35 -3.72 -10.50
C LYS A 19 14.42 -2.79 -9.93
N LYS A 20 14.00 -1.74 -9.23
CA LYS A 20 14.92 -0.77 -8.61
C LYS A 20 15.14 -1.02 -7.12
N HIS A 21 14.22 -1.72 -6.47
CA HIS A 21 14.18 -1.87 -5.02
C HIS A 21 13.99 -3.31 -4.60
N SER A 22 14.77 -4.23 -5.19
CA SER A 22 14.65 -5.67 -4.89
C SER A 22 14.97 -5.99 -3.43
N ASP A 23 15.77 -5.16 -2.78
CA ASP A 23 16.10 -5.27 -1.37
C ASP A 23 14.90 -5.08 -0.44
N LEU A 24 13.81 -4.51 -0.94
CA LEU A 24 12.61 -4.24 -0.15
C LEU A 24 11.56 -5.35 -0.23
N SER A 25 11.80 -6.41 -0.99
CA SER A 25 10.79 -7.45 -1.21
C SER A 25 10.34 -8.13 0.08
N ASN A 26 11.27 -8.45 0.98
CA ASN A 26 10.94 -9.08 2.27
C ASN A 26 10.11 -8.14 3.15
N GLN A 27 10.48 -6.87 3.20
CA GLN A 27 9.74 -5.88 3.98
C GLN A 27 8.34 -5.66 3.41
N TYR A 28 8.22 -5.65 2.09
CA TYR A 28 6.94 -5.54 1.41
C TYR A 28 6.03 -6.72 1.75
N GLU A 29 6.54 -7.96 1.69
CA GLU A 29 5.76 -9.15 2.03
C GLU A 29 5.24 -9.10 3.45
N LYS A 30 6.08 -8.70 4.40
CA LYS A 30 5.68 -8.53 5.80
C LYS A 30 4.59 -7.48 5.95
N THR A 31 4.69 -6.39 5.20
CA THR A 31 3.72 -5.31 5.22
C THR A 31 2.36 -5.81 4.72
N ILE A 32 2.34 -6.57 3.62
CA ILE A 32 1.12 -7.15 3.08
C ILE A 32 0.49 -8.15 4.05
N GLU A 33 1.29 -9.03 4.66
CA GLU A 33 0.80 -9.98 5.66
C GLU A 33 0.15 -9.25 6.83
N LEU A 34 0.80 -8.21 7.32
CA LEU A 34 0.27 -7.42 8.43
C LEU A 34 -1.01 -6.69 8.04
N LEU A 35 -1.04 -6.16 6.83
CA LEU A 35 -2.23 -5.48 6.30
C LEU A 35 -3.43 -6.42 6.22
N GLU A 36 -3.22 -7.67 5.81
CA GLU A 36 -4.27 -8.68 5.79
C GLU A 36 -4.81 -8.99 7.18
N LEU A 37 -3.91 -9.10 8.17
CA LEU A 37 -4.26 -9.47 9.53
C LEU A 37 -4.92 -8.32 10.28
N ASN A 38 -4.40 -7.12 10.14
CA ASN A 38 -4.90 -5.96 10.88
C ASN A 38 -4.47 -4.65 10.21
N PRO A 39 -5.33 -4.07 9.35
CA PRO A 39 -5.01 -2.79 8.68
C PRO A 39 -4.72 -1.64 9.64
N TYR A 40 -5.18 -1.75 10.88
CA TYR A 40 -5.03 -0.71 11.90
C TYR A 40 -3.79 -0.90 12.77
N HIS A 41 -2.95 -1.89 12.45
CA HIS A 41 -1.74 -2.10 13.23
C HIS A 41 -0.87 -0.84 13.24
N PRO A 42 -0.38 -0.40 14.41
CA PRO A 42 0.33 0.90 14.50
C PRO A 42 1.55 1.03 13.58
N SER A 43 2.26 -0.07 13.29
CA SER A 43 3.44 -0.02 12.43
C SER A 43 3.10 0.30 10.98
N LEU A 44 1.86 0.09 10.54
CA LEU A 44 1.42 0.44 9.19
C LEU A 44 1.16 1.93 9.02
N ARG A 45 0.91 2.66 10.10
CA ARG A 45 0.63 4.09 10.08
C ARG A 45 -0.48 4.46 9.09
N LEU A 46 -1.57 3.69 9.11
CA LEU A 46 -2.71 3.92 8.23
C LEU A 46 -3.27 5.34 8.45
N HIS A 47 -3.38 6.11 7.36
CA HIS A 47 -4.01 7.43 7.43
C HIS A 47 -4.62 7.82 6.09
N LYS A 48 -5.61 8.69 6.15
CA LYS A 48 -6.29 9.20 4.95
C LYS A 48 -5.38 10.13 4.17
N LEU A 49 -5.44 10.02 2.85
CA LEU A 49 -4.79 10.99 1.96
C LEU A 49 -5.76 12.13 1.65
N THR A 50 -5.21 13.27 1.25
CA THR A 50 -5.97 14.49 1.02
C THR A 50 -5.75 15.01 -0.40
N GLY A 51 -6.47 16.08 -0.76
CA GLY A 51 -6.36 16.70 -2.06
C GLY A 51 -6.85 15.79 -3.16
N LYS A 52 -6.08 15.67 -4.22
CA LYS A 52 -6.46 14.85 -5.39
C LYS A 52 -6.45 13.35 -5.11
N LEU A 53 -5.89 12.91 -3.98
CA LEU A 53 -5.91 11.51 -3.55
C LEU A 53 -6.94 11.25 -2.46
N SER A 54 -7.83 12.18 -2.22
CA SER A 54 -8.91 12.01 -1.26
C SER A 54 -9.73 10.76 -1.61
N GLY A 55 -10.06 9.96 -0.61
CA GLY A 55 -10.68 8.65 -0.81
C GLY A 55 -9.71 7.49 -0.73
N LEU A 56 -8.41 7.76 -0.78
CA LEU A 56 -7.38 6.75 -0.59
C LEU A 56 -6.75 6.88 0.79
N TYR A 57 -6.06 5.81 1.21
CA TYR A 57 -5.29 5.76 2.43
C TYR A 57 -3.84 5.46 2.10
N SER A 58 -2.95 5.81 3.00
CA SER A 58 -1.54 5.46 2.92
C SER A 58 -1.17 4.50 4.03
N ILE A 59 -0.33 3.53 3.73
CA ILE A 59 0.35 2.72 4.75
C ILE A 59 1.85 2.76 4.51
N SER A 60 2.62 2.56 5.58
CA SER A 60 4.09 2.55 5.54
C SER A 60 4.60 1.16 5.22
N ILE A 61 5.52 1.07 4.24
CA ILE A 61 6.38 -0.11 4.08
C ILE A 61 7.59 0.06 4.99
N ASN A 62 8.20 1.23 4.93
CA ASN A 62 9.27 1.67 5.83
C ASN A 62 9.21 3.20 5.95
N ILE A 63 10.24 3.83 6.46
CA ILE A 63 10.29 5.29 6.61
C ILE A 63 10.13 6.01 5.26
N THR A 64 10.72 5.46 4.21
CA THR A 64 10.81 6.10 2.90
C THR A 64 9.63 5.76 1.98
N TYR A 65 9.22 4.49 1.97
CA TYR A 65 8.28 3.97 0.97
C TYR A 65 6.93 3.64 1.57
N ARG A 66 5.89 3.89 0.78
CA ARG A 66 4.49 3.77 1.18
C ARG A 66 3.67 3.09 0.09
N LEU A 67 2.51 2.58 0.49
CA LEU A 67 1.46 2.13 -0.41
C LEU A 67 0.28 3.07 -0.28
N SER A 68 -0.30 3.48 -1.41
CA SER A 68 -1.65 4.04 -1.40
C SER A 68 -2.63 2.90 -1.64
N ILE A 69 -3.71 2.90 -0.88
CA ILE A 69 -4.70 1.83 -0.94
C ILE A 69 -6.11 2.41 -0.95
N GLU A 70 -7.03 1.70 -1.59
CA GLU A 70 -8.46 1.89 -1.40
C GLU A 70 -8.92 0.87 -0.38
N PHE A 71 -9.68 1.31 0.62
CA PHE A 71 -10.11 0.46 1.72
C PHE A 71 -11.64 0.37 1.70
N ILE A 72 -12.17 -0.80 1.39
CA ILE A 72 -13.60 -1.05 1.38
C ILE A 72 -13.97 -1.78 2.68
N MET A 73 -14.36 -1.01 3.67
CA MET A 73 -14.60 -1.52 5.02
C MET A 73 -15.73 -2.55 5.09
N GLN A 74 -16.78 -2.36 4.29
CA GLN A 74 -17.97 -3.21 4.32
C GLN A 74 -17.67 -4.65 3.90
N ASP A 75 -16.73 -4.83 2.98
CA ASP A 75 -16.39 -6.13 2.42
C ASP A 75 -15.03 -6.66 2.90
N ASP A 76 -14.39 -5.95 3.82
CA ASP A 76 -13.02 -6.24 4.27
C ASP A 76 -12.05 -6.40 3.09
N LYS A 77 -12.19 -5.54 2.08
CA LYS A 77 -11.36 -5.56 0.88
C LYS A 77 -10.43 -4.38 0.86
N ILE A 78 -9.19 -4.65 0.46
CA ILE A 78 -8.15 -3.63 0.32
C ILE A 78 -7.58 -3.73 -1.08
N ILE A 79 -7.58 -2.62 -1.81
CA ILE A 79 -7.10 -2.57 -3.18
C ILE A 79 -5.88 -1.66 -3.22
N PRO A 80 -4.66 -2.21 -3.29
CA PRO A 80 -3.48 -1.37 -3.48
C PRO A 80 -3.55 -0.62 -4.80
N VAL A 81 -3.12 0.64 -4.78
CA VAL A 81 -3.24 1.53 -5.94
C VAL A 81 -1.87 1.92 -6.47
N ASP A 82 -0.95 2.30 -5.58
CA ASP A 82 0.38 2.75 -5.98
C ASP A 82 1.41 2.45 -4.90
N ILE A 83 2.67 2.44 -5.29
CA ILE A 83 3.80 2.17 -4.40
C ILE A 83 4.93 3.15 -4.75
N GLY A 84 5.56 3.74 -3.73
CA GLY A 84 6.64 4.68 -3.94
C GLY A 84 6.88 5.54 -2.71
N THR A 85 7.64 6.60 -2.90
CA THR A 85 7.80 7.62 -1.87
C THR A 85 6.54 8.46 -1.76
N HIS A 86 6.43 9.24 -0.68
CA HIS A 86 5.33 10.19 -0.52
C HIS A 86 5.17 11.08 -1.75
N ASP A 87 6.27 11.66 -2.23
CA ASP A 87 6.22 12.57 -3.38
C ASP A 87 5.82 11.84 -4.67
N GLU A 88 6.30 10.62 -4.86
CA GLU A 88 5.93 9.82 -6.03
C GLU A 88 4.44 9.50 -6.07
N ILE A 89 3.87 9.18 -4.91
CA ILE A 89 2.45 8.86 -4.79
C ILE A 89 1.57 10.09 -5.07
N TYR A 90 2.00 11.27 -4.61
CA TYR A 90 1.24 12.51 -4.81
C TYR A 90 1.48 13.18 -6.17
N LYS A 91 2.30 12.64 -6.97
CA LYS A 91 2.68 13.21 -8.25
C LYS A 91 1.57 13.30 -9.29
#